data_a1c972276d49fef8e66afce374a19946
#
_entry.id   a1c972276d49fef8e66afce374a19946
#
_cell.length_a   1.000
_cell.length_b   1.000
_cell.length_c   1.000
_cell.angle_alpha   90.00
_cell.angle_beta   90.00
_cell.angle_gamma   90.00
#
_symmetry.space_group_name_H-M   'P 1'
#
loop_
_entity.id
_entity.type
_entity.pdbx_description
1 polymer ?
#
loop_
_entity_poly.entity_id
_entity_poly.type
_entity_poly.pdbx_seq_one_letter_code
_entity_poly.pdbx_strand_id
1 'polypeptide(L)'
;ICACLVGSEMCIRDRWLLFSDTAGPQATVRNLWEQGGFLPHGWTGLVMMMAIIMFSFGGLELVGITAAEADNPEQSIPKATNQVIYRILIFYVGSLAILLSLMPWTRVTADVSPFVLIFHELGDSFVANALNIVVLTAALSVYNSCVYCNSRMLFGLAQQGNAPKALLNVDKRGVPVNTILVSAVVTALCVLINYLAPESAFGLLMALVVSALVINWAMISLAHMKFRKAKQQQGVTTRFPAIFYPLGNWVCLVFMAAVLVIMVMTPGMAISVWLIPVWIVILGIGYMFKQKGVKTVKAQ
;
A
#
# COMPACT_ATOMS: atom_id res chain seq x y z
N ILE A 1 7.12 -6.43 -10.52
CA ILE A 1 7.94 -7.59 -10.97
C ILE A 1 9.24 -7.65 -10.16
N CYS A 2 10.02 -6.56 -10.03
CA CYS A 2 11.25 -6.56 -9.24
C CYS A 2 11.01 -6.88 -7.76
N ALA A 3 9.97 -6.34 -7.11
CA ALA A 3 9.65 -6.64 -5.72
C ALA A 3 9.28 -8.13 -5.50
N CYS A 4 8.62 -8.76 -6.50
CA CYS A 4 8.31 -10.20 -6.44
C CYS A 4 9.55 -11.07 -6.67
N LEU A 5 10.46 -10.67 -7.58
CA LEU A 5 11.71 -11.40 -7.82
C LEU A 5 12.63 -11.31 -6.61
N VAL A 6 12.80 -10.12 -6.03
CA VAL A 6 13.58 -9.90 -4.81
C VAL A 6 13.03 -10.74 -3.66
N GLY A 7 11.72 -10.75 -3.45
CA GLY A 7 11.10 -11.57 -2.41
C GLY A 7 11.30 -13.08 -2.64
N SER A 8 11.24 -13.55 -3.89
CA SER A 8 11.41 -14.97 -4.20
C SER A 8 12.87 -15.44 -4.05
N GLU A 9 13.83 -14.68 -4.53
CA GLU A 9 15.26 -15.04 -4.38
C GLU A 9 15.71 -14.98 -2.92
N MET A 10 15.24 -13.99 -2.16
CA MET A 10 15.51 -13.91 -0.73
C MET A 10 14.90 -15.11 0.02
N CYS A 11 13.65 -15.47 -0.24
CA CYS A 11 13.02 -16.64 0.38
C CYS A 11 13.75 -17.96 0.06
N ILE A 12 14.26 -18.13 -1.15
CA ILE A 12 15.01 -19.34 -1.54
C ILE A 12 16.33 -19.40 -0.79
N ARG A 13 17.06 -18.30 -0.69
CA ARG A 13 18.34 -18.23 0.00
C ARG A 13 18.20 -18.35 1.52
N ASP A 14 17.21 -17.70 2.11
CA ASP A 14 16.89 -17.80 3.53
C ASP A 14 16.48 -19.22 3.91
N ARG A 15 15.73 -19.90 3.03
CA ARG A 15 15.36 -21.30 3.20
C ARG A 15 16.59 -22.23 3.16
N TRP A 16 17.54 -21.95 2.25
CA TRP A 16 18.79 -22.72 2.19
C TRP A 16 19.63 -22.50 3.45
N LEU A 17 19.71 -21.28 3.97
CA LEU A 17 20.38 -20.97 5.24
C LEU A 17 19.77 -21.71 6.42
N LEU A 18 18.46 -21.84 6.51
CA LEU A 18 17.75 -22.55 7.57
C LEU A 18 18.07 -24.07 7.59
N PHE A 19 18.31 -24.66 6.42
CA PHE A 19 18.54 -26.11 6.27
C PHE A 19 20.02 -26.50 6.15
N SER A 20 20.94 -25.54 6.03
CA SER A 20 22.36 -25.81 5.75
C SER A 20 23.32 -25.64 6.93
N ASP A 21 22.83 -25.51 8.16
CA ASP A 21 23.62 -25.23 9.38
C ASP A 21 24.56 -23.99 9.29
N THR A 22 24.56 -23.30 8.17
CA THR A 22 25.40 -22.10 7.92
C THR A 22 24.90 -20.85 8.64
N ALA A 23 23.67 -20.84 9.06
CA ALA A 23 23.06 -19.70 9.79
C ALA A 23 23.44 -19.65 11.29
N GLY A 24 24.24 -20.63 11.75
CA GLY A 24 24.69 -20.71 13.13
C GLY A 24 23.62 -21.21 14.12
N PRO A 25 24.00 -21.39 15.39
CA PRO A 25 23.14 -22.01 16.42
C PRO A 25 21.90 -21.18 16.79
N GLN A 26 21.78 -19.95 16.28
CA GLN A 26 20.65 -19.04 16.56
C GLN A 26 19.48 -19.28 15.61
N ALA A 27 19.69 -19.88 14.45
CA ALA A 27 18.67 -20.15 13.46
C ALA A 27 17.85 -21.40 13.85
N THR A 28 16.67 -21.16 14.39
CA THR A 28 15.75 -22.24 14.80
C THR A 28 14.30 -21.81 14.58
N VAL A 29 13.48 -22.74 14.12
CA VAL A 29 12.03 -22.54 14.01
C VAL A 29 11.40 -22.20 15.37
N ARG A 30 12.04 -22.56 16.49
CA ARG A 30 11.58 -22.25 17.84
C ARG A 30 11.55 -20.73 18.13
N ASN A 31 12.35 -19.92 17.43
CA ASN A 31 12.31 -18.45 17.53
C ASN A 31 10.91 -17.87 17.28
N LEU A 32 10.04 -18.60 16.55
CA LEU A 32 8.68 -18.17 16.29
C LEU A 32 7.78 -18.13 17.55
N TRP A 33 8.15 -18.87 18.62
CA TRP A 33 7.33 -18.95 19.84
C TRP A 33 8.12 -18.92 21.14
N GLU A 34 9.44 -19.08 21.16
CA GLU A 34 10.23 -19.06 22.40
C GLU A 34 10.31 -17.69 23.05
N GLN A 35 10.22 -16.61 22.29
CA GLN A 35 10.34 -15.23 22.76
C GLN A 35 8.98 -14.63 23.19
N GLY A 36 8.26 -15.30 24.09
CA GLY A 36 6.97 -14.86 24.60
C GLY A 36 5.75 -15.41 23.86
N GLY A 37 5.93 -16.47 23.07
CA GLY A 37 4.87 -17.13 22.30
C GLY A 37 4.50 -16.39 21.02
N PHE A 38 3.39 -16.81 20.39
CA PHE A 38 2.89 -16.20 19.17
C PHE A 38 2.35 -14.77 19.38
N LEU A 39 2.03 -14.38 20.59
CA LEU A 39 1.48 -13.08 20.94
C LEU A 39 2.28 -12.49 22.12
N PRO A 40 3.55 -12.12 21.95
CA PRO A 40 4.41 -11.65 23.03
C PRO A 40 3.88 -10.39 23.72
N HIS A 41 3.12 -9.55 23.02
CA HIS A 41 2.44 -8.37 23.55
C HIS A 41 0.92 -8.56 23.72
N GLY A 42 0.45 -9.81 23.70
CA GLY A 42 -0.96 -10.16 23.82
C GLY A 42 -1.84 -9.61 22.68
N TRP A 43 -3.14 -9.66 22.88
CA TRP A 43 -4.13 -9.18 21.91
C TRP A 43 -4.01 -7.67 21.63
N THR A 44 -3.58 -6.89 22.61
CA THR A 44 -3.40 -5.44 22.45
C THR A 44 -2.31 -5.13 21.43
N GLY A 45 -1.18 -5.84 21.49
CA GLY A 45 -0.10 -5.70 20.49
C GLY A 45 -0.57 -6.07 19.09
N LEU A 46 -1.32 -7.18 18.95
CA LEU A 46 -1.88 -7.59 17.67
C LEU A 46 -2.82 -6.53 17.08
N VAL A 47 -3.72 -5.98 17.91
CA VAL A 47 -4.68 -4.95 17.50
C VAL A 47 -3.95 -3.68 17.05
N MET A 48 -2.95 -3.22 17.82
CA MET A 48 -2.17 -2.03 17.44
C MET A 48 -1.39 -2.25 16.12
N MET A 49 -0.87 -3.44 15.89
CA MET A 49 -0.16 -3.76 14.65
C MET A 49 -1.07 -3.78 13.43
N MET A 50 -2.39 -3.95 13.58
CA MET A 50 -3.32 -3.93 12.45
C MET A 50 -3.23 -2.64 11.64
N ALA A 51 -3.07 -1.49 12.29
CA ALA A 51 -2.92 -0.20 11.60
C ALA A 51 -1.64 -0.15 10.75
N ILE A 52 -0.53 -0.69 11.26
CA ILE A 52 0.76 -0.72 10.56
C ILE A 52 0.73 -1.73 9.40
N ILE A 53 0.14 -2.89 9.63
CA ILE A 53 0.01 -3.96 8.62
C ILE A 53 -0.78 -3.47 7.39
N MET A 54 -1.77 -2.58 7.57
CA MET A 54 -2.51 -2.00 6.45
C MET A 54 -1.60 -1.31 5.42
N PHE A 55 -0.52 -0.68 5.88
CA PHE A 55 0.49 -0.09 4.99
C PHE A 55 1.12 -1.13 4.04
N SER A 56 1.41 -2.31 4.55
CA SER A 56 2.04 -3.40 3.78
C SER A 56 1.17 -3.92 2.63
N PHE A 57 -0.13 -3.72 2.71
CA PHE A 57 -1.08 -4.11 1.66
C PHE A 57 -1.46 -2.97 0.72
N GLY A 58 -0.92 -1.77 0.92
CA GLY A 58 -1.11 -0.64 0.02
C GLY A 58 -0.61 -0.96 -1.39
N GLY A 59 -1.38 -0.55 -2.40
CA GLY A 59 -1.06 -0.81 -3.81
C GLY A 59 -1.80 -1.98 -4.45
N LEU A 60 -2.58 -2.77 -3.72
CA LEU A 60 -3.41 -3.83 -4.30
C LEU A 60 -4.47 -3.27 -5.26
N GLU A 61 -4.96 -2.07 -5.00
CA GLU A 61 -5.91 -1.33 -5.84
C GLU A 61 -5.33 -0.91 -7.19
N LEU A 62 -4.00 -0.88 -7.34
CA LEU A 62 -3.33 -0.51 -8.59
C LEU A 62 -3.67 -1.48 -9.74
N VAL A 63 -4.00 -2.72 -9.42
CA VAL A 63 -4.51 -3.71 -10.40
C VAL A 63 -5.77 -3.18 -11.10
N GLY A 64 -6.65 -2.48 -10.38
CA GLY A 64 -7.83 -1.85 -10.97
C GLY A 64 -7.51 -0.67 -11.89
N ILE A 65 -6.47 0.10 -11.59
CA ILE A 65 -6.05 1.26 -12.40
C ILE A 65 -5.46 0.80 -13.74
N THR A 66 -4.65 -0.25 -13.73
CA THR A 66 -4.04 -0.81 -14.93
C THR A 66 -5.02 -1.61 -15.80
N ALA A 67 -6.23 -1.89 -15.29
CA ALA A 67 -7.25 -2.65 -16.02
C ALA A 67 -7.64 -2.01 -17.36
N ALA A 68 -7.66 -0.66 -17.42
CA ALA A 68 -8.01 0.09 -18.63
C ALA A 68 -6.95 -0.03 -19.74
N GLU A 69 -5.73 -0.45 -19.41
CA GLU A 69 -4.60 -0.58 -20.35
C GLU A 69 -4.28 -2.06 -20.66
N ALA A 70 -5.01 -3.00 -20.07
CA ALA A 70 -4.80 -4.43 -20.31
C ALA A 70 -5.45 -4.85 -21.65
N ASP A 71 -4.74 -5.65 -22.44
CA ASP A 71 -5.24 -6.15 -23.75
C ASP A 71 -6.52 -6.98 -23.61
N ASN A 72 -6.69 -7.73 -22.53
CA ASN A 72 -7.89 -8.50 -22.23
C ASN A 72 -8.25 -8.40 -20.72
N PRO A 73 -8.86 -7.28 -20.31
CA PRO A 73 -9.14 -7.01 -18.89
C PRO A 73 -10.13 -8.02 -18.28
N GLU A 74 -11.07 -8.57 -19.07
CA GLU A 74 -12.05 -9.53 -18.59
C GLU A 74 -11.43 -10.85 -18.08
N GLN A 75 -10.27 -11.24 -18.60
CA GLN A 75 -9.53 -12.44 -18.19
C GLN A 75 -8.36 -12.10 -17.26
N SER A 76 -7.63 -11.04 -17.57
CA SER A 76 -6.39 -10.66 -16.85
C SER A 76 -6.69 -10.23 -15.43
N ILE A 77 -7.74 -9.41 -15.19
CA ILE A 77 -8.03 -8.86 -13.89
C ILE A 77 -8.49 -9.93 -12.87
N PRO A 78 -9.46 -10.82 -13.21
CA PRO A 78 -9.83 -11.91 -12.31
C PRO A 78 -8.65 -12.82 -11.96
N LYS A 79 -7.80 -13.15 -12.95
CA LYS A 79 -6.61 -13.98 -12.73
C LYS A 79 -5.61 -13.28 -11.81
N ALA A 80 -5.33 -11.98 -12.04
CA ALA A 80 -4.45 -11.19 -11.19
C ALA A 80 -4.97 -11.11 -9.75
N THR A 81 -6.28 -10.85 -9.58
CA THR A 81 -6.92 -10.76 -8.26
C THR A 81 -6.80 -12.06 -7.48
N ASN A 82 -7.06 -13.20 -8.12
CA ASN A 82 -6.92 -14.50 -7.47
C ASN A 82 -5.46 -14.82 -7.11
N GLN A 83 -4.51 -14.42 -7.94
CA GLN A 83 -3.08 -14.63 -7.66
C GLN A 83 -2.55 -13.80 -6.49
N VAL A 84 -3.17 -12.65 -6.17
CA VAL A 84 -2.77 -11.80 -5.04
C VAL A 84 -2.81 -12.60 -3.72
N ILE A 85 -3.82 -13.42 -3.49
CA ILE A 85 -3.97 -14.23 -2.27
C ILE A 85 -2.76 -15.17 -2.10
N TYR A 86 -2.39 -15.89 -3.15
CA TYR A 86 -1.23 -16.80 -3.12
C TYR A 86 0.08 -16.05 -2.92
N ARG A 87 0.23 -14.86 -3.53
CA ARG A 87 1.40 -14.00 -3.34
C ARG A 87 1.53 -13.55 -1.90
N ILE A 88 0.43 -13.12 -1.27
CA ILE A 88 0.43 -12.74 0.14
C ILE A 88 0.86 -13.92 1.02
N LEU A 89 0.27 -15.09 0.85
CA LEU A 89 0.61 -16.26 1.65
C LEU A 89 2.09 -16.67 1.50
N ILE A 90 2.61 -16.68 0.28
CA ILE A 90 3.97 -17.13 0.01
C ILE A 90 4.99 -16.06 0.40
N PHE A 91 4.81 -14.82 -0.09
CA PHE A 91 5.84 -13.79 0.03
C PHE A 91 5.77 -12.96 1.31
N TYR A 92 4.59 -12.77 1.92
CA TYR A 92 4.49 -12.09 3.20
C TYR A 92 4.59 -13.08 4.36
N VAL A 93 3.69 -14.04 4.45
CA VAL A 93 3.68 -15.00 5.57
C VAL A 93 4.92 -15.91 5.51
N GLY A 94 5.24 -16.43 4.34
CA GLY A 94 6.38 -17.32 4.16
C GLY A 94 7.72 -16.62 4.45
N SER A 95 7.97 -15.44 3.89
CA SER A 95 9.22 -14.72 4.12
C SER A 95 9.38 -14.28 5.58
N LEU A 96 8.31 -13.79 6.23
CA LEU A 96 8.37 -13.42 7.65
C LEU A 96 8.60 -14.64 8.55
N ALA A 97 7.97 -15.77 8.25
CA ALA A 97 8.18 -16.99 9.02
C ALA A 97 9.66 -17.48 8.94
N ILE A 98 10.25 -17.41 7.75
CA ILE A 98 11.66 -17.76 7.56
C ILE A 98 12.57 -16.75 8.29
N LEU A 99 12.34 -15.45 8.08
CA LEU A 99 13.14 -14.39 8.68
C LEU A 99 13.13 -14.48 10.21
N LEU A 100 11.96 -14.65 10.82
CA LEU A 100 11.83 -14.81 12.27
C LEU A 100 12.36 -16.15 12.80
N SER A 101 12.51 -17.15 11.93
CA SER A 101 13.21 -18.41 12.28
C SER A 101 14.72 -18.24 12.27
N LEU A 102 15.27 -17.37 11.41
CA LEU A 102 16.70 -17.09 11.34
C LEU A 102 17.17 -16.21 12.51
N MET A 103 16.32 -15.27 12.95
CA MET A 103 16.67 -14.31 14.00
C MET A 103 15.48 -14.04 14.92
N PRO A 104 15.68 -13.99 16.27
CA PRO A 104 14.63 -13.60 17.21
C PRO A 104 14.11 -12.19 16.90
N TRP A 105 12.79 -11.99 16.97
CA TRP A 105 12.16 -10.69 16.70
C TRP A 105 12.67 -9.56 17.61
N THR A 106 13.18 -9.87 18.80
CA THR A 106 13.75 -8.93 19.76
C THR A 106 15.00 -8.20 19.27
N ARG A 107 15.66 -8.73 18.23
CA ARG A 107 16.84 -8.10 17.61
C ARG A 107 16.50 -7.23 16.40
N VAL A 108 15.26 -7.28 15.92
CA VAL A 108 14.83 -6.47 14.78
C VAL A 108 14.70 -5.03 15.22
N THR A 109 15.46 -4.13 14.60
CA THR A 109 15.43 -2.68 14.84
C THR A 109 14.73 -1.97 13.67
N ALA A 110 14.21 -0.75 13.94
CA ALA A 110 13.54 0.04 12.91
C ALA A 110 14.52 0.74 11.94
N ASP A 111 15.81 0.81 12.30
CA ASP A 111 16.81 1.61 11.58
C ASP A 111 17.39 0.91 10.34
N VAL A 112 17.32 -0.42 10.32
CA VAL A 112 17.92 -1.24 9.25
C VAL A 112 16.92 -2.26 8.75
N SER A 113 16.96 -2.55 7.45
CA SER A 113 16.15 -3.63 6.87
C SER A 113 16.48 -4.97 7.58
N PRO A 114 15.49 -5.71 8.09
CA PRO A 114 15.71 -6.99 8.76
C PRO A 114 16.50 -7.99 7.89
N PHE A 115 16.30 -7.95 6.58
CA PHE A 115 17.05 -8.81 5.65
C PHE A 115 18.54 -8.46 5.61
N VAL A 116 18.88 -7.17 5.63
CA VAL A 116 20.27 -6.71 5.64
C VAL A 116 20.92 -7.04 6.97
N LEU A 117 20.18 -6.89 8.08
CA LEU A 117 20.66 -7.16 9.43
C LEU A 117 21.10 -8.63 9.59
N ILE A 118 20.32 -9.59 9.10
CA ILE A 118 20.67 -11.03 9.16
C ILE A 118 22.01 -11.28 8.48
N PHE A 119 22.21 -10.79 7.27
CA PHE A 119 23.46 -11.04 6.54
C PHE A 119 24.66 -10.29 7.12
N HIS A 120 24.42 -9.15 7.74
CA HIS A 120 25.46 -8.43 8.47
C HIS A 120 25.90 -9.20 9.72
N GLU A 121 24.97 -9.80 10.47
CA GLU A 121 25.29 -10.65 11.64
C GLU A 121 26.00 -11.97 11.24
N LEU A 122 25.72 -12.48 10.04
CA LEU A 122 26.43 -13.65 9.50
C LEU A 122 27.86 -13.33 9.01
N GLY A 123 28.30 -12.06 9.12
CA GLY A 123 29.63 -11.62 8.75
C GLY A 123 29.88 -11.46 7.25
N ASP A 124 28.84 -11.59 6.41
CA ASP A 124 28.93 -11.43 4.96
C ASP A 124 28.55 -9.99 4.55
N SER A 125 29.49 -9.07 4.72
CA SER A 125 29.31 -7.67 4.36
C SER A 125 29.06 -7.44 2.86
N PHE A 126 29.59 -8.30 1.99
CA PHE A 126 29.35 -8.20 0.55
C PHE A 126 27.87 -8.47 0.22
N VAL A 127 27.29 -9.53 0.78
CA VAL A 127 25.87 -9.86 0.58
C VAL A 127 24.97 -8.80 1.21
N ALA A 128 25.29 -8.30 2.40
CA ALA A 128 24.54 -7.21 3.03
C ALA A 128 24.50 -5.96 2.15
N ASN A 129 25.64 -5.57 1.56
CA ASN A 129 25.72 -4.41 0.64
C ASN A 129 24.96 -4.67 -0.68
N ALA A 130 25.06 -5.88 -1.24
CA ALA A 130 24.29 -6.26 -2.43
C ALA A 130 22.77 -6.18 -2.15
N LEU A 131 22.31 -6.65 -0.99
CA LEU A 131 20.91 -6.55 -0.57
C LEU A 131 20.45 -5.10 -0.38
N ASN A 132 21.31 -4.20 0.13
CA ASN A 132 20.98 -2.77 0.19
C ASN A 132 20.71 -2.18 -1.19
N ILE A 133 21.51 -2.54 -2.21
CA ILE A 133 21.28 -2.12 -3.59
C ILE A 133 19.96 -2.69 -4.12
N VAL A 134 19.66 -3.94 -3.82
CA VAL A 134 18.41 -4.59 -4.20
C VAL A 134 17.20 -3.91 -3.55
N VAL A 135 17.26 -3.59 -2.25
CA VAL A 135 16.22 -2.86 -1.53
C VAL A 135 16.03 -1.46 -2.13
N LEU A 136 17.12 -0.75 -2.44
CA LEU A 136 17.07 0.55 -3.08
C LEU A 136 16.39 0.49 -4.46
N THR A 137 16.79 -0.46 -5.29
CA THR A 137 16.18 -0.62 -6.63
C THR A 137 14.70 -1.02 -6.54
N ALA A 138 14.32 -1.84 -5.57
CA ALA A 138 12.93 -2.19 -5.31
C ALA A 138 12.12 -0.95 -4.88
N ALA A 139 12.65 -0.12 -3.97
CA ALA A 139 12.01 1.12 -3.54
C ALA A 139 11.82 2.10 -4.71
N LEU A 140 12.82 2.27 -5.57
CA LEU A 140 12.73 3.09 -6.78
C LEU A 140 11.67 2.55 -7.75
N SER A 141 11.55 1.24 -7.91
CA SER A 141 10.54 0.60 -8.76
C SER A 141 9.13 0.84 -8.22
N VAL A 142 8.91 0.72 -6.90
CA VAL A 142 7.63 1.04 -6.25
C VAL A 142 7.29 2.52 -6.43
N TYR A 143 8.25 3.42 -6.19
CA TYR A 143 8.08 4.84 -6.39
C TYR A 143 7.65 5.17 -7.83
N ASN A 144 8.33 4.60 -8.83
CA ASN A 144 7.97 4.77 -10.23
C ASN A 144 6.53 4.30 -10.53
N SER A 145 6.12 3.18 -9.95
CA SER A 145 4.74 2.67 -10.08
C SER A 145 3.72 3.63 -9.46
N CYS A 146 4.03 4.22 -8.30
CA CYS A 146 3.18 5.22 -7.65
C CYS A 146 3.05 6.49 -8.51
N VAL A 147 4.15 7.00 -9.08
CA VAL A 147 4.14 8.17 -9.98
C VAL A 147 3.30 7.88 -11.22
N TYR A 148 3.46 6.71 -11.82
CA TYR A 148 2.64 6.26 -12.95
C TYR A 148 1.16 6.28 -12.61
N CYS A 149 0.74 5.61 -11.54
CA CYS A 149 -0.66 5.53 -11.15
C CYS A 149 -1.25 6.89 -10.78
N ASN A 150 -0.52 7.71 -10.02
CA ASN A 150 -0.93 9.06 -9.66
C ASN A 150 -1.14 9.94 -10.89
N SER A 151 -0.22 9.87 -11.86
CA SER A 151 -0.33 10.65 -13.09
C SER A 151 -1.57 10.28 -13.89
N ARG A 152 -1.89 8.99 -14.00
CA ARG A 152 -3.09 8.48 -14.68
C ARG A 152 -4.38 8.87 -13.96
N MET A 153 -4.40 8.77 -12.63
CA MET A 153 -5.54 9.17 -11.82
C MET A 153 -5.85 10.66 -11.95
N LEU A 154 -4.83 11.52 -11.83
CA LEU A 154 -4.98 12.98 -11.99
C LEU A 154 -5.43 13.36 -13.40
N PHE A 155 -4.88 12.71 -14.42
CA PHE A 155 -5.28 12.91 -15.81
C PHE A 155 -6.75 12.50 -16.03
N GLY A 156 -7.16 11.33 -15.54
CA GLY A 156 -8.55 10.86 -15.62
C GLY A 156 -9.54 11.78 -14.88
N LEU A 157 -9.16 12.30 -13.72
CA LEU A 157 -9.95 13.31 -13.00
C LEU A 157 -10.11 14.60 -13.82
N ALA A 158 -9.05 15.04 -14.50
CA ALA A 158 -9.10 16.22 -15.37
C ALA A 158 -9.98 15.97 -16.61
N GLN A 159 -9.92 14.78 -17.22
CA GLN A 159 -10.82 14.39 -18.34
C GLN A 159 -12.29 14.44 -17.92
N GLN A 160 -12.62 14.00 -16.71
CA GLN A 160 -13.96 14.06 -16.16
C GLN A 160 -14.35 15.49 -15.71
N GLY A 161 -13.46 16.47 -15.89
CA GLY A 161 -13.66 17.84 -15.45
C GLY A 161 -13.61 18.02 -13.92
N ASN A 162 -13.08 17.05 -13.17
CA ASN A 162 -12.95 17.07 -11.70
C ASN A 162 -11.62 17.62 -11.21
N ALA A 163 -10.69 17.94 -12.12
CA ALA A 163 -9.42 18.57 -11.84
C ALA A 163 -9.12 19.67 -12.88
N PRO A 164 -8.13 20.55 -12.63
CA PRO A 164 -7.77 21.63 -13.54
C PRO A 164 -7.41 21.11 -14.94
N LYS A 165 -7.86 21.83 -15.99
CA LYS A 165 -7.60 21.50 -17.40
C LYS A 165 -6.11 21.47 -17.74
N ALA A 166 -5.27 22.18 -16.99
CA ALA A 166 -3.82 22.16 -17.16
C ALA A 166 -3.21 20.77 -17.02
N LEU A 167 -3.87 19.84 -16.29
CA LEU A 167 -3.44 18.46 -16.12
C LEU A 167 -3.70 17.56 -17.35
N LEU A 168 -4.46 18.07 -18.34
CA LEU A 168 -4.70 17.38 -19.61
C LEU A 168 -3.54 17.53 -20.62
N ASN A 169 -2.53 18.31 -20.27
CA ASN A 169 -1.40 18.56 -21.15
C ASN A 169 -0.55 17.29 -21.29
N VAL A 170 -0.45 16.77 -22.51
CA VAL A 170 0.34 15.59 -22.84
C VAL A 170 1.49 15.97 -23.78
N ASP A 171 2.62 15.33 -23.61
CA ASP A 171 3.77 15.43 -24.52
C ASP A 171 3.47 14.71 -25.85
N LYS A 172 4.34 14.90 -26.85
CA LYS A 172 4.30 14.21 -28.17
C LYS A 172 4.21 12.68 -28.05
N ARG A 173 4.64 12.13 -26.94
CA ARG A 173 4.60 10.69 -26.62
C ARG A 173 3.31 10.26 -25.90
N GLY A 174 2.33 11.16 -25.68
CA GLY A 174 1.11 10.88 -24.91
C GLY A 174 1.31 10.85 -23.40
N VAL A 175 2.46 11.32 -22.90
CA VAL A 175 2.77 11.33 -21.44
C VAL A 175 2.20 12.59 -20.82
N PRO A 176 1.43 12.49 -19.71
CA PRO A 176 0.84 13.63 -19.03
C PRO A 176 1.87 14.34 -18.13
N VAL A 177 2.64 15.26 -18.69
CA VAL A 177 3.80 15.90 -18.05
C VAL A 177 3.42 16.68 -16.80
N ASN A 178 2.32 17.45 -16.83
CA ASN A 178 1.92 18.28 -15.70
C ASN A 178 1.50 17.44 -14.49
N THR A 179 0.92 16.27 -14.69
CA THR A 179 0.55 15.37 -13.59
C THR A 179 1.77 14.72 -12.96
N ILE A 180 2.79 14.41 -13.76
CA ILE A 180 4.09 13.92 -13.27
C ILE A 180 4.78 15.03 -12.46
N LEU A 181 4.74 16.27 -12.94
CA LEU A 181 5.33 17.41 -12.22
C LEU A 181 4.65 17.61 -10.86
N VAL A 182 3.33 17.48 -10.76
CA VAL A 182 2.62 17.51 -9.47
C VAL A 182 3.14 16.42 -8.53
N SER A 183 3.30 15.20 -9.02
CA SER A 183 3.86 14.10 -8.22
C SER A 183 5.30 14.38 -7.78
N ALA A 184 6.11 14.96 -8.65
CA ALA A 184 7.50 15.35 -8.32
C ALA A 184 7.55 16.43 -7.24
N VAL A 185 6.67 17.45 -7.30
CA VAL A 185 6.57 18.50 -6.27
C VAL A 185 6.18 17.90 -4.93
N VAL A 186 5.17 17.02 -4.90
CA VAL A 186 4.75 16.34 -3.65
C VAL A 186 5.91 15.51 -3.08
N THR A 187 6.64 14.78 -3.93
CA THR A 187 7.82 14.02 -3.49
C THR A 187 8.89 14.95 -2.91
N ALA A 188 9.18 16.07 -3.56
CA ALA A 188 10.14 17.05 -3.05
C ALA A 188 9.73 17.60 -1.69
N LEU A 189 8.44 17.85 -1.46
CA LEU A 189 7.93 18.24 -0.15
C LEU A 189 8.10 17.14 0.89
N CYS A 190 7.86 15.86 0.55
CA CYS A 190 8.11 14.74 1.46
C CYS A 190 9.60 14.62 1.81
N VAL A 191 10.49 14.80 0.84
CA VAL A 191 11.95 14.82 1.07
C VAL A 191 12.34 15.97 1.98
N LEU A 192 11.77 17.16 1.78
CA LEU A 192 12.01 18.32 2.63
C LEU A 192 11.55 18.06 4.08
N ILE A 193 10.38 17.48 4.27
CA ILE A 193 9.86 17.10 5.60
C ILE A 193 10.81 16.11 6.27
N ASN A 194 11.29 15.11 5.53
CA ASN A 194 12.25 14.14 6.05
C ASN A 194 13.60 14.79 6.41
N TYR A 195 14.03 15.80 5.67
CA TYR A 195 15.27 16.55 5.99
C TYR A 195 15.11 17.42 7.24
N LEU A 196 13.94 18.05 7.43
CA LEU A 196 13.68 18.95 8.56
C LEU A 196 13.37 18.21 9.86
N ALA A 197 12.79 17.02 9.79
CA ALA A 197 12.34 16.24 10.94
C ALA A 197 12.58 14.73 10.74
N PRO A 198 13.84 14.27 10.61
CA PRO A 198 14.17 12.89 10.21
C PRO A 198 13.60 11.84 11.17
N GLU A 199 13.56 12.12 12.48
CA GLU A 199 13.09 11.16 13.50
C GLU A 199 11.58 10.89 13.44
N SER A 200 10.78 11.88 13.01
CA SER A 200 9.30 11.78 13.02
C SER A 200 8.68 11.69 11.64
N ALA A 201 9.40 12.08 10.58
CA ALA A 201 8.89 12.19 9.23
C ALA A 201 8.32 10.86 8.70
N PHE A 202 9.07 9.76 8.88
CA PHE A 202 8.64 8.45 8.41
C PHE A 202 7.32 8.00 9.07
N GLY A 203 7.23 8.12 10.40
CA GLY A 203 6.01 7.74 11.14
C GLY A 203 4.80 8.60 10.74
N LEU A 204 5.00 9.92 10.59
CA LEU A 204 3.95 10.84 10.15
C LEU A 204 3.46 10.53 8.73
N LEU A 205 4.39 10.39 7.78
CA LEU A 205 4.05 10.07 6.39
C LEU A 205 3.38 8.71 6.27
N MET A 206 3.84 7.70 7.00
CA MET A 206 3.23 6.38 7.06
C MET A 206 1.80 6.47 7.60
N ALA A 207 1.56 7.18 8.68
CA ALA A 207 0.23 7.36 9.26
C ALA A 207 -0.73 8.07 8.29
N LEU A 208 -0.26 9.08 7.55
CA LEU A 208 -1.05 9.76 6.51
C LEU A 208 -1.40 8.82 5.36
N VAL A 209 -0.46 8.00 4.92
CA VAL A 209 -0.71 7.01 3.86
C VAL A 209 -1.72 5.97 4.30
N VAL A 210 -1.60 5.42 5.53
CA VAL A 210 -2.55 4.42 6.04
C VAL A 210 -3.95 4.99 6.13
N SER A 211 -4.13 6.21 6.66
CA SER A 211 -5.45 6.84 6.72
C SER A 211 -6.06 7.07 5.33
N ALA A 212 -5.25 7.48 4.36
CA ALA A 212 -5.69 7.64 2.97
C ALA A 212 -6.09 6.30 2.32
N LEU A 213 -5.31 5.23 2.55
CA LEU A 213 -5.62 3.89 2.06
C LEU A 213 -6.93 3.35 2.63
N VAL A 214 -7.14 3.48 3.94
CA VAL A 214 -8.37 3.05 4.61
C VAL A 214 -9.59 3.74 4.02
N ILE A 215 -9.53 5.07 3.81
CA ILE A 215 -10.61 5.82 3.18
C ILE A 215 -10.82 5.36 1.73
N ASN A 216 -9.76 5.20 0.96
CA ASN A 216 -9.83 4.77 -0.44
C ASN A 216 -10.52 3.40 -0.54
N TRP A 217 -10.13 2.43 0.27
CA TRP A 217 -10.73 1.09 0.26
C TRP A 217 -12.17 1.08 0.76
N ALA A 218 -12.50 1.93 1.76
CA ALA A 218 -13.89 2.12 2.17
C ALA A 218 -14.73 2.69 1.02
N MET A 219 -14.22 3.68 0.27
CA MET A 219 -14.89 4.24 -0.89
C MET A 219 -15.04 3.23 -2.03
N ILE A 220 -14.04 2.39 -2.29
CA ILE A 220 -14.12 1.28 -3.26
C ILE A 220 -15.24 0.32 -2.86
N SER A 221 -15.31 -0.07 -1.57
CA SER A 221 -16.34 -0.96 -1.05
C SER A 221 -17.75 -0.38 -1.22
N LEU A 222 -17.94 0.90 -0.88
CA LEU A 222 -19.22 1.61 -1.06
C LEU A 222 -19.60 1.76 -2.54
N ALA A 223 -18.64 2.08 -3.40
CA ALA A 223 -18.84 2.19 -4.85
C ALA A 223 -19.26 0.83 -5.44
N HIS A 224 -18.62 -0.26 -5.02
CA HIS A 224 -18.97 -1.60 -5.42
C HIS A 224 -20.40 -1.97 -5.01
N MET A 225 -20.83 -1.63 -3.79
CA MET A 225 -22.21 -1.88 -3.35
C MET A 225 -23.24 -1.14 -4.22
N LYS A 226 -22.96 0.15 -4.51
CA LYS A 226 -23.84 0.94 -5.40
C LYS A 226 -23.87 0.40 -6.83
N PHE A 227 -22.71 0.03 -7.36
CA PHE A 227 -22.57 -0.58 -8.69
C PHE A 227 -23.39 -1.88 -8.79
N ARG A 228 -23.25 -2.77 -7.83
CA ARG A 228 -24.00 -4.04 -7.80
C ARG A 228 -25.50 -3.81 -7.74
N LYS A 229 -25.96 -2.87 -6.89
CA LYS A 229 -27.37 -2.51 -6.80
C LYS A 229 -27.91 -1.98 -8.14
N ALA A 230 -27.19 -1.10 -8.81
CA ALA A 230 -27.57 -0.56 -10.12
C ALA A 230 -27.63 -1.68 -11.20
N LYS A 231 -26.66 -2.60 -11.22
CA LYS A 231 -26.67 -3.73 -12.16
C LYS A 231 -27.82 -4.71 -11.92
N GLN A 232 -28.14 -5.00 -10.67
CA GLN A 232 -29.31 -5.82 -10.32
C GLN A 232 -30.61 -5.18 -10.79
N GLN A 233 -30.76 -3.86 -10.65
CA GLN A 233 -31.93 -3.13 -11.15
C GLN A 233 -32.06 -3.17 -12.69
N GLN A 234 -30.94 -3.27 -13.39
CA GLN A 234 -30.88 -3.42 -14.85
C GLN A 234 -31.02 -4.87 -15.34
N GLY A 235 -31.15 -5.85 -14.42
CA GLY A 235 -31.24 -7.28 -14.77
C GLY A 235 -29.92 -7.86 -15.33
N VAL A 236 -28.79 -7.16 -15.19
CA VAL A 236 -27.49 -7.58 -15.73
C VAL A 236 -26.71 -8.37 -14.68
N THR A 237 -26.33 -9.59 -15.02
CA THR A 237 -25.44 -10.41 -14.18
C THR A 237 -23.97 -10.00 -14.40
N THR A 238 -23.20 -9.92 -13.33
CA THR A 238 -21.76 -9.64 -13.41
C THR A 238 -20.99 -10.92 -13.65
N ARG A 239 -20.05 -10.92 -14.61
CA ARG A 239 -19.23 -12.11 -14.95
C ARG A 239 -18.28 -12.53 -13.83
N PHE A 240 -17.82 -11.58 -13.02
CA PHE A 240 -16.92 -11.84 -11.88
C PHE A 240 -17.62 -11.36 -10.58
N PRO A 241 -18.40 -12.25 -9.93
CA PRO A 241 -19.11 -11.88 -8.71
C PRO A 241 -18.16 -11.83 -7.52
N ALA A 242 -18.32 -10.82 -6.66
CA ALA A 242 -17.60 -10.78 -5.39
C ALA A 242 -18.10 -11.88 -4.45
N ILE A 243 -17.15 -12.53 -3.78
CA ILE A 243 -17.41 -13.55 -2.77
C ILE A 243 -18.14 -12.91 -1.58
N PHE A 244 -19.19 -13.59 -1.06
CA PHE A 244 -19.99 -13.15 0.10
C PHE A 244 -20.63 -11.75 -0.02
N TYR A 245 -20.96 -11.29 -1.22
CA TYR A 245 -21.75 -10.05 -1.36
C TYR A 245 -23.16 -10.23 -0.76
N PRO A 246 -23.73 -9.27 0.00
CA PRO A 246 -23.15 -7.97 0.43
C PRO A 246 -22.37 -8.03 1.75
N LEU A 247 -22.39 -9.19 2.45
CA LEU A 247 -21.78 -9.35 3.78
C LEU A 247 -20.28 -8.99 3.77
N GLY A 248 -19.54 -9.44 2.76
CA GLY A 248 -18.11 -9.13 2.61
C GLY A 248 -17.82 -7.63 2.59
N ASN A 249 -18.67 -6.84 1.91
CA ASN A 249 -18.51 -5.38 1.90
C ASN A 249 -18.74 -4.76 3.29
N TRP A 250 -19.75 -5.23 4.03
CA TRP A 250 -20.01 -4.74 5.38
C TRP A 250 -18.88 -5.10 6.34
N VAL A 251 -18.38 -6.33 6.27
CA VAL A 251 -17.21 -6.76 7.07
C VAL A 251 -16.00 -5.87 6.77
N CYS A 252 -15.71 -5.60 5.49
CA CYS A 252 -14.64 -4.67 5.12
C CYS A 252 -14.85 -3.27 5.71
N LEU A 253 -16.05 -2.71 5.60
CA LEU A 253 -16.34 -1.36 6.13
C LEU A 253 -16.20 -1.29 7.65
N VAL A 254 -16.70 -2.29 8.38
CA VAL A 254 -16.54 -2.39 9.84
C VAL A 254 -15.06 -2.52 10.21
N PHE A 255 -14.32 -3.35 9.49
CA PHE A 255 -12.87 -3.50 9.70
C PHE A 255 -12.12 -2.18 9.47
N MET A 256 -12.43 -1.44 8.37
CA MET A 256 -11.84 -0.13 8.09
C MET A 256 -12.14 0.88 9.21
N ALA A 257 -13.38 0.91 9.71
CA ALA A 257 -13.76 1.76 10.82
C ALA A 257 -13.00 1.38 12.11
N ALA A 258 -12.85 0.09 12.40
CA ALA A 258 -12.05 -0.38 13.53
C ALA A 258 -10.57 0.03 13.41
N VAL A 259 -9.97 -0.08 12.22
CA VAL A 259 -8.59 0.38 11.99
C VAL A 259 -8.44 1.88 12.27
N LEU A 260 -9.39 2.73 11.86
CA LEU A 260 -9.35 4.16 12.18
C LEU A 260 -9.42 4.42 13.68
N VAL A 261 -10.25 3.67 14.41
CA VAL A 261 -10.32 3.76 15.88
C VAL A 261 -8.98 3.36 16.51
N ILE A 262 -8.39 2.26 16.06
CA ILE A 262 -7.07 1.79 16.52
C ILE A 262 -5.99 2.86 16.26
N MET A 263 -6.01 3.50 15.09
CA MET A 263 -5.06 4.58 14.76
C MET A 263 -5.18 5.77 15.72
N VAL A 264 -6.41 6.13 16.15
CA VAL A 264 -6.60 7.18 17.15
C VAL A 264 -6.00 6.79 18.51
N MET A 265 -6.05 5.50 18.85
CA MET A 265 -5.49 4.99 20.12
C MET A 265 -3.97 4.75 20.04
N THR A 266 -3.39 4.72 18.85
CA THR A 266 -1.96 4.47 18.65
C THR A 266 -1.17 5.77 18.70
N PRO A 267 -0.17 5.91 19.59
CA PRO A 267 0.68 7.10 19.66
C PRO A 267 1.34 7.40 18.31
N GLY A 268 1.33 8.67 17.92
CA GLY A 268 1.90 9.13 16.64
C GLY A 268 0.98 8.96 15.40
N MET A 269 -0.08 8.13 15.46
CA MET A 269 -0.99 7.93 14.33
C MET A 269 -2.28 8.75 14.42
N ALA A 270 -2.69 9.19 15.61
CA ALA A 270 -3.94 9.91 15.84
C ALA A 270 -4.10 11.17 14.98
N ILE A 271 -3.02 11.92 14.77
CA ILE A 271 -3.03 13.16 14.00
C ILE A 271 -3.51 12.95 12.56
N SER A 272 -3.16 11.83 11.93
CA SER A 272 -3.56 11.51 10.57
C SER A 272 -5.08 11.31 10.44
N VAL A 273 -5.70 10.73 11.45
CA VAL A 273 -7.16 10.54 11.50
C VAL A 273 -7.88 11.87 11.71
N TRP A 274 -7.35 12.74 12.57
CA TRP A 274 -7.90 14.09 12.79
C TRP A 274 -7.76 15.00 11.56
N LEU A 275 -6.81 14.74 10.67
CA LEU A 275 -6.68 15.45 9.40
C LEU A 275 -7.73 15.03 8.35
N ILE A 276 -8.39 13.86 8.50
CA ILE A 276 -9.41 13.39 7.56
C ILE A 276 -10.57 14.38 7.39
N PRO A 277 -11.23 14.88 8.44
CA PRO A 277 -12.27 15.88 8.30
C PRO A 277 -11.80 17.16 7.58
N VAL A 278 -10.59 17.63 7.89
CA VAL A 278 -9.96 18.78 7.24
C VAL A 278 -9.81 18.53 5.75
N TRP A 279 -9.32 17.35 5.37
CA TRP A 279 -9.18 16.95 3.97
C TRP A 279 -10.52 16.89 3.24
N ILE A 280 -11.56 16.32 3.87
CA ILE A 280 -12.91 16.26 3.32
C ILE A 280 -13.48 17.67 3.12
N VAL A 281 -13.26 18.59 4.06
CA VAL A 281 -13.69 19.99 3.94
C VAL A 281 -13.00 20.68 2.77
N ILE A 282 -11.68 20.51 2.62
CA ILE A 282 -10.90 21.07 1.50
C ILE A 282 -11.45 20.57 0.16
N LEU A 283 -11.68 19.26 0.04
CA LEU A 283 -12.27 18.67 -1.17
C LEU A 283 -13.68 19.16 -1.43
N GLY A 284 -14.51 19.30 -0.39
CA GLY A 284 -15.86 19.83 -0.46
C GLY A 284 -15.90 21.28 -0.96
N ILE A 285 -15.04 22.13 -0.42
CA ILE A 285 -14.87 23.51 -0.85
C ILE A 285 -14.45 23.57 -2.33
N GLY A 286 -13.44 22.78 -2.72
CA GLY A 286 -13.00 22.69 -4.13
C GLY A 286 -14.13 22.27 -5.07
N TYR A 287 -14.95 21.30 -4.64
CA TYR A 287 -16.13 20.87 -5.42
C TYR A 287 -17.19 21.95 -5.54
N MET A 288 -17.47 22.72 -4.49
CA MET A 288 -18.42 23.84 -4.51
C MET A 288 -17.97 24.94 -5.48
N PHE A 289 -16.70 25.32 -5.48
CA PHE A 289 -16.15 26.28 -6.43
C PHE A 289 -16.34 25.83 -7.88
N LYS A 290 -16.09 24.53 -8.16
CA LYS A 290 -16.31 23.94 -9.47
C LYS A 290 -17.78 24.04 -9.92
N GLN A 291 -18.74 23.72 -9.06
CA GLN A 291 -20.16 23.79 -9.41
C GLN A 291 -20.61 25.21 -9.78
N LYS A 292 -20.09 26.25 -9.09
CA LYS A 292 -20.37 27.65 -9.41
C LYS A 292 -19.85 28.00 -10.82
N GLY A 293 -18.64 27.59 -11.19
CA GLY A 293 -18.08 27.82 -12.53
C GLY A 293 -18.88 27.17 -13.65
N VAL A 294 -19.41 25.96 -13.45
CA VAL A 294 -20.27 25.29 -14.46
C VAL A 294 -21.62 25.94 -14.64
N LYS A 295 -22.23 26.50 -13.57
CA LYS A 295 -23.49 27.22 -13.67
C LYS A 295 -23.34 28.54 -14.42
N THR A 296 -22.23 29.25 -14.26
CA THR A 296 -21.96 30.51 -14.95
C THR A 296 -21.77 30.32 -16.46
N VAL A 297 -21.15 29.22 -16.90
CA VAL A 297 -20.96 28.88 -18.33
C VAL A 297 -22.28 28.44 -19.01
N LYS A 298 -23.24 27.87 -18.27
CA LYS A 298 -24.57 27.51 -18.82
C LYS A 298 -25.56 28.67 -18.85
N ALA A 299 -25.22 29.81 -18.23
CA ALA A 299 -26.06 30.99 -18.19
C ALA A 299 -25.61 32.05 -19.20
N GLN A 300 -24.60 31.82 -19.99
CA GLN A 300 -24.17 32.53 -21.18
C GLN A 300 -24.48 31.73 -22.45
#